data_cefe335c15f656fb1f7cd6969f5546e6
#
_entry.id   cefe335c15f656fb1f7cd6969f5546e6
#
_cell.length_a   1.000
_cell.length_b   1.000
_cell.length_c   1.000
_cell.angle_alpha   90.00
_cell.angle_beta   90.00
_cell.angle_gamma   90.00
#
_symmetry.space_group_name_H-M   'P 1'
#
loop_
_entity.id
_entity.type
_entity.pdbx_description
1 polymer ?
#
loop_
_entity_poly.entity_id
_entity_poly.type
_entity_poly.pdbx_seq_one_letter_code
_entity_poly.pdbx_strand_id
1 'polypeptide(L)'
;MFLTIAFFCLLGVFYGSFVGSYIIRFPKLIDAQSNVTIYSPRSRCEECGATLKYYMLIPLLSYLIQRGRCLFCKRSISKFYFLNELFHLLLMASILWSGALPSNLESILIFLVIVSLYAQFLIDLRHLALSLFFSGKILILGLILNGYFGLFTDIASSLMGAFAGYASLYLINKIYFLIRKREGIGGGDFILLSSIGALLGYQLLSIVVLIASLIALLIYFLGREHYTNKVPFGSGLALSAILIAAIKLSVMY
;
A
#
# COMPACT_ATOMS: atom_id res chain seq x y z
N MET A 1 -4.67 -4.87 28.63
CA MET A 1 -4.24 -3.78 27.73
C MET A 1 -2.83 -4.01 27.16
N PHE A 2 -1.77 -4.12 27.97
CA PHE A 2 -0.39 -4.29 27.47
C PHE A 2 -0.20 -5.54 26.60
N LEU A 3 -0.66 -6.71 27.05
CA LEU A 3 -0.58 -7.96 26.28
C LEU A 3 -1.33 -7.90 24.94
N THR A 4 -2.47 -7.22 24.92
CA THR A 4 -3.26 -7.03 23.69
C THR A 4 -2.50 -6.19 22.68
N ILE A 5 -1.91 -5.06 23.11
CA ILE A 5 -1.08 -4.20 22.26
C ILE A 5 0.12 -4.97 21.74
N ALA A 6 0.84 -5.70 22.59
CA ALA A 6 2.00 -6.50 22.21
C ALA A 6 1.64 -7.56 21.15
N PHE A 7 0.50 -8.24 21.32
CA PHE A 7 0.00 -9.23 20.37
C PHE A 7 -0.28 -8.62 18.98
N PHE A 8 -1.01 -7.49 18.92
CA PHE A 8 -1.31 -6.85 17.63
C PHE A 8 -0.07 -6.22 16.99
N CYS A 9 0.86 -5.69 17.78
CA CYS A 9 2.14 -5.22 17.26
C CYS A 9 2.94 -6.37 16.63
N LEU A 10 2.94 -7.55 17.24
CA LEU A 10 3.58 -8.73 16.69
C LEU A 10 2.95 -9.13 15.34
N LEU A 11 1.61 -9.17 15.27
CA LEU A 11 0.91 -9.42 14.00
C LEU A 11 1.26 -8.37 12.94
N GLY A 12 1.35 -7.09 13.32
CA GLY A 12 1.75 -6.00 12.44
C GLY A 12 3.14 -6.21 11.84
N VAL A 13 4.10 -6.66 12.64
CA VAL A 13 5.48 -6.96 12.19
C VAL A 13 5.51 -8.12 11.19
N PHE A 14 4.79 -9.22 11.47
CA PHE A 14 4.70 -10.35 10.53
C PHE A 14 4.03 -9.94 9.22
N TYR A 15 2.97 -9.13 9.31
CA TYR A 15 2.34 -8.60 8.11
C TYR A 15 3.28 -7.67 7.33
N GLY A 16 4.07 -6.86 8.01
CA GLY A 16 5.11 -6.02 7.40
C GLY A 16 6.17 -6.82 6.66
N SER A 17 6.62 -7.95 7.22
CA SER A 17 7.56 -8.86 6.55
C SER A 17 6.97 -9.43 5.25
N PHE A 18 5.69 -9.83 5.28
CA PHE A 18 4.97 -10.26 4.08
C PHE A 18 4.88 -9.14 3.03
N VAL A 19 4.46 -7.94 3.42
CA VAL A 19 4.32 -6.77 2.52
C VAL A 19 5.67 -6.39 1.90
N GLY A 20 6.74 -6.36 2.68
CA GLY A 20 8.09 -6.10 2.19
C GLY A 20 8.54 -7.11 1.14
N SER A 21 8.31 -8.39 1.39
CA SER A 21 8.59 -9.46 0.45
C SER A 21 7.74 -9.35 -0.82
N TYR A 22 6.47 -8.97 -0.71
CA TYR A 22 5.59 -8.75 -1.85
C TYR A 22 6.09 -7.61 -2.74
N ILE A 23 6.42 -6.46 -2.15
CA ILE A 23 6.91 -5.27 -2.89
C ILE A 23 8.16 -5.62 -3.70
N ILE A 24 9.11 -6.35 -3.11
CA ILE A 24 10.35 -6.74 -3.80
C ILE A 24 10.09 -7.77 -4.91
N ARG A 25 9.15 -8.69 -4.69
CA ARG A 25 8.79 -9.71 -5.69
C ARG A 25 7.86 -9.18 -6.79
N PHE A 26 7.23 -8.03 -6.60
CA PHE A 26 6.18 -7.52 -7.46
C PHE A 26 6.54 -7.51 -8.96
N PRO A 27 7.73 -7.08 -9.40
CA PRO A 27 8.08 -7.13 -10.83
C PRO A 27 8.01 -8.54 -11.43
N LYS A 28 8.40 -9.54 -10.63
CA LYS A 28 8.35 -10.96 -11.05
C LYS A 28 6.93 -11.53 -11.00
N LEU A 29 6.06 -10.97 -10.14
CA LEU A 29 4.66 -11.41 -10.03
C LEU A 29 3.81 -10.97 -11.23
N ILE A 30 4.17 -9.84 -11.86
CA ILE A 30 3.48 -9.32 -13.04
C ILE A 30 4.10 -9.79 -14.36
N ASP A 31 5.28 -10.39 -14.32
CA ASP A 31 5.94 -10.96 -15.48
C ASP A 31 5.32 -12.31 -15.84
N ALA A 32 4.62 -12.37 -16.97
CA ALA A 32 3.95 -13.58 -17.45
C ALA A 32 4.90 -14.76 -17.73
N GLN A 33 6.21 -14.49 -17.91
CA GLN A 33 7.21 -15.53 -18.14
C GLN A 33 7.82 -16.05 -16.83
N SER A 34 7.55 -15.40 -15.68
CA SER A 34 8.11 -15.81 -14.40
C SER A 34 7.23 -16.87 -13.74
N ASN A 35 7.87 -17.90 -13.20
CA ASN A 35 7.20 -18.91 -12.37
C ASN A 35 7.10 -18.48 -10.90
N VAL A 36 7.24 -17.19 -10.60
CA VAL A 36 7.19 -16.65 -9.24
C VAL A 36 5.74 -16.36 -8.87
N THR A 37 5.33 -16.88 -7.71
CA THR A 37 4.04 -16.58 -7.10
C THR A 37 4.26 -15.91 -5.74
N ILE A 38 3.18 -15.51 -5.08
CA ILE A 38 3.25 -14.96 -3.71
C ILE A 38 3.90 -15.97 -2.75
N TYR A 39 3.64 -17.28 -2.94
CA TYR A 39 4.08 -18.35 -2.05
C TYR A 39 5.29 -19.13 -2.56
N SER A 40 5.58 -19.08 -3.86
CA SER A 40 6.64 -19.88 -4.50
C SER A 40 7.55 -18.98 -5.35
N PRO A 41 8.86 -19.21 -5.35
CA PRO A 41 9.62 -20.13 -4.47
C PRO A 41 9.71 -19.63 -3.02
N ARG A 42 10.08 -20.54 -2.10
CA ARG A 42 10.37 -20.21 -0.69
C ARG A 42 11.39 -19.08 -0.59
N SER A 43 11.37 -18.37 0.54
CA SER A 43 12.32 -17.29 0.83
C SER A 43 13.76 -17.80 0.71
N ARG A 44 14.56 -17.10 -0.10
CA ARG A 44 15.95 -17.44 -0.41
C ARG A 44 16.80 -16.18 -0.46
N CYS A 45 18.08 -16.34 -0.24
CA CYS A 45 19.03 -15.24 -0.43
C CYS A 45 19.07 -14.83 -1.90
N GLU A 46 18.96 -13.54 -2.18
CA GLU A 46 18.97 -13.01 -3.55
C GLU A 46 20.31 -13.21 -4.25
N GLU A 47 21.41 -13.27 -3.48
CA GLU A 47 22.78 -13.39 -4.00
C GLU A 47 23.20 -14.85 -4.21
N CYS A 48 23.09 -15.71 -3.18
CA CYS A 48 23.59 -17.09 -3.26
C CYS A 48 22.49 -18.13 -3.52
N GLY A 49 21.22 -17.73 -3.58
CA GLY A 49 20.09 -18.63 -3.82
C GLY A 49 19.77 -19.61 -2.66
N ALA A 50 20.54 -19.59 -1.57
CA ALA A 50 20.30 -20.50 -0.44
C ALA A 50 18.93 -20.26 0.19
N THR A 51 18.17 -21.34 0.42
CA THR A 51 16.84 -21.29 1.04
C THR A 51 16.98 -20.92 2.52
N LEU A 52 16.20 -19.92 2.95
CA LEU A 52 16.23 -19.45 4.33
C LEU A 52 15.47 -20.42 5.25
N LYS A 53 16.05 -20.68 6.42
CA LYS A 53 15.43 -21.46 7.48
C LYS A 53 14.40 -20.61 8.23
N TYR A 54 13.43 -21.22 8.92
CA TYR A 54 12.33 -20.52 9.57
C TYR A 54 12.80 -19.45 10.59
N TYR A 55 13.83 -19.74 11.38
CA TYR A 55 14.38 -18.79 12.36
C TYR A 55 15.06 -17.57 11.70
N MET A 56 15.47 -17.69 10.44
CA MET A 56 16.01 -16.58 9.64
C MET A 56 14.91 -15.66 9.08
N LEU A 57 13.65 -16.05 9.24
CA LEU A 57 12.48 -15.32 8.77
C LEU A 57 11.71 -14.63 9.90
N ILE A 58 12.18 -14.75 11.16
CA ILE A 58 11.57 -14.03 12.28
C ILE A 58 11.82 -12.53 12.09
N PRO A 59 10.78 -11.73 11.88
CA PRO A 59 10.95 -10.34 11.52
C PRO A 59 11.70 -9.56 12.61
N LEU A 60 12.45 -8.55 12.24
CA LEU A 60 13.34 -7.72 13.06
C LEU A 60 14.47 -8.53 13.73
N LEU A 61 14.12 -9.57 14.47
CA LEU A 61 15.08 -10.35 15.26
C LEU A 61 16.11 -11.06 14.38
N SER A 62 15.67 -11.68 13.29
CA SER A 62 16.60 -12.37 12.38
C SER A 62 17.61 -11.43 11.76
N TYR A 63 17.20 -10.22 11.38
CA TYR A 63 18.10 -9.21 10.82
C TYR A 63 19.15 -8.75 11.84
N LEU A 64 18.73 -8.52 13.09
CA LEU A 64 19.64 -8.10 14.18
C LEU A 64 20.64 -9.21 14.55
N ILE A 65 20.16 -10.45 14.74
CA ILE A 65 21.00 -11.61 15.08
C ILE A 65 22.03 -11.89 13.96
N GLN A 66 21.58 -11.79 12.70
CA GLN A 66 22.44 -11.97 11.52
C GLN A 66 23.32 -10.74 11.21
N ARG A 67 23.19 -9.66 12.00
CA ARG A 67 23.88 -8.37 11.79
C ARG A 67 23.73 -7.84 10.35
N GLY A 68 22.53 -8.02 9.79
CA GLY A 68 22.23 -7.58 8.43
C GLY A 68 22.99 -8.33 7.32
N ARG A 69 23.49 -9.54 7.57
CA ARG A 69 24.26 -10.33 6.60
C ARG A 69 23.72 -11.75 6.47
N CYS A 70 23.74 -12.27 5.25
CA CYS A 70 23.38 -13.66 4.99
C CYS A 70 24.29 -14.62 5.74
N LEU A 71 23.75 -15.63 6.42
CA LEU A 71 24.55 -16.62 7.16
C LEU A 71 25.41 -17.51 6.26
N PHE A 72 25.01 -17.70 5.00
CA PHE A 72 25.71 -18.57 4.04
C PHE A 72 26.81 -17.81 3.28
N CYS A 73 26.46 -16.73 2.58
CA CYS A 73 27.42 -16.00 1.71
C CYS A 73 27.96 -14.70 2.32
N LYS A 74 27.53 -14.31 3.52
CA LYS A 74 27.95 -13.10 4.25
C LYS A 74 27.66 -11.77 3.54
N ARG A 75 27.00 -11.78 2.37
CA ARG A 75 26.52 -10.58 1.68
C ARG A 75 25.49 -9.83 2.54
N SER A 76 25.45 -8.52 2.39
CA SER A 76 24.50 -7.65 3.11
C SER A 76 23.07 -7.91 2.69
N ILE A 77 22.16 -8.04 3.66
CA ILE A 77 20.73 -8.06 3.45
C ILE A 77 20.25 -6.61 3.31
N SER A 78 19.33 -6.34 2.36
CA SER A 78 18.78 -5.01 2.17
C SER A 78 18.17 -4.46 3.46
N LYS A 79 18.57 -3.25 3.84
CA LYS A 79 18.02 -2.52 5.00
C LYS A 79 16.49 -2.27 4.85
N PHE A 80 15.98 -2.33 3.62
CA PHE A 80 14.56 -2.16 3.34
C PHE A 80 13.70 -3.14 4.14
N TYR A 81 14.09 -4.42 4.25
CA TYR A 81 13.33 -5.41 5.02
C TYR A 81 13.18 -4.98 6.49
N PHE A 82 14.29 -4.65 7.13
CA PHE A 82 14.29 -4.21 8.53
C PHE A 82 13.49 -2.93 8.75
N LEU A 83 13.70 -1.92 7.91
CA LEU A 83 13.01 -0.63 8.02
C LEU A 83 11.51 -0.78 7.76
N ASN A 84 11.13 -1.63 6.81
CA ASN A 84 9.74 -1.91 6.51
C ASN A 84 9.04 -2.63 7.69
N GLU A 85 9.67 -3.61 8.30
CA GLU A 85 9.15 -4.33 9.47
C GLU A 85 9.04 -3.39 10.68
N LEU A 86 10.04 -2.55 10.91
CA LEU A 86 10.03 -1.53 11.97
C LEU A 86 8.92 -0.50 11.75
N PHE A 87 8.72 -0.04 10.51
CA PHE A 87 7.63 0.87 10.17
C PHE A 87 6.27 0.28 10.52
N HIS A 88 6.02 -0.99 10.19
CA HIS A 88 4.75 -1.66 10.51
C HIS A 88 4.54 -1.84 12.02
N LEU A 89 5.61 -2.13 12.76
CA LEU A 89 5.58 -2.17 14.23
C LEU A 89 5.14 -0.82 14.81
N LEU A 90 5.83 0.24 14.41
CA LEU A 90 5.58 1.60 14.91
C LEU A 90 4.19 2.11 14.50
N LEU A 91 3.77 1.83 13.27
CA LEU A 91 2.44 2.19 12.78
C LEU A 91 1.34 1.50 13.61
N MET A 92 1.44 0.19 13.84
CA MET A 92 0.43 -0.51 14.64
C MET A 92 0.44 -0.03 16.08
N ALA A 93 1.62 0.16 16.65
CA ALA A 93 1.76 0.69 18.01
C ALA A 93 1.14 2.10 18.12
N SER A 94 1.38 2.98 17.15
CA SER A 94 0.83 4.35 17.17
C SER A 94 -0.69 4.36 17.07
N ILE A 95 -1.27 3.52 16.19
CA ILE A 95 -2.73 3.40 16.04
C ILE A 95 -3.37 2.93 17.36
N LEU A 96 -2.81 1.90 17.98
CA LEU A 96 -3.35 1.36 19.24
C LEU A 96 -3.13 2.29 20.43
N TRP A 97 -2.00 3.01 20.47
CA TRP A 97 -1.66 3.94 21.55
C TRP A 97 -2.49 5.22 21.49
N SER A 98 -2.83 5.69 20.30
CA SER A 98 -3.62 6.92 20.13
C SER A 98 -4.98 6.85 20.82
N GLY A 99 -5.54 5.64 20.95
CA GLY A 99 -6.90 5.45 21.47
C GLY A 99 -7.99 6.11 20.61
N ALA A 100 -7.63 6.58 19.42
CA ALA A 100 -8.53 7.31 18.53
C ALA A 100 -9.64 6.44 17.95
N LEU A 101 -9.51 5.12 17.99
CA LEU A 101 -10.50 4.21 17.45
C LEU A 101 -11.23 3.44 18.56
N PRO A 102 -12.57 3.33 18.51
CA PRO A 102 -13.37 2.73 19.56
C PRO A 102 -13.04 1.27 19.85
N SER A 103 -12.59 0.53 18.84
CA SER A 103 -12.31 -0.90 18.98
C SER A 103 -10.96 -1.32 18.38
N ASN A 104 -10.42 -2.42 18.91
CA ASN A 104 -9.23 -3.06 18.32
C ASN A 104 -9.47 -3.55 16.90
N LEU A 105 -10.71 -3.91 16.54
CA LEU A 105 -11.04 -4.36 15.19
C LEU A 105 -10.91 -3.22 14.18
N GLU A 106 -11.45 -2.04 14.48
CA GLU A 106 -11.29 -0.84 13.66
C GLU A 106 -9.82 -0.47 13.51
N SER A 107 -9.04 -0.53 14.59
CA SER A 107 -7.60 -0.29 14.58
C SER A 107 -6.87 -1.23 13.62
N ILE A 108 -7.21 -2.52 13.61
CA ILE A 108 -6.64 -3.50 12.69
C ILE A 108 -7.05 -3.21 11.24
N LEU A 109 -8.32 -2.91 10.99
CA LEU A 109 -8.81 -2.63 9.65
C LEU A 109 -8.17 -1.37 9.07
N ILE A 110 -8.04 -0.30 9.87
CA ILE A 110 -7.33 0.92 9.48
C ILE A 110 -5.84 0.65 9.21
N PHE A 111 -5.17 -0.11 10.10
CA PHE A 111 -3.80 -0.54 9.84
C PHE A 111 -3.66 -1.25 8.49
N LEU A 112 -4.55 -2.20 8.18
CA LEU A 112 -4.53 -2.93 6.92
C LEU A 112 -4.78 -2.03 5.70
N VAL A 113 -5.62 -0.99 5.82
CA VAL A 113 -5.84 0.01 4.77
C VAL A 113 -4.58 0.85 4.56
N ILE A 114 -4.02 1.44 5.62
CA ILE A 114 -2.83 2.30 5.54
C ILE A 114 -1.65 1.52 4.95
N VAL A 115 -1.44 0.27 5.40
CA VAL A 115 -0.37 -0.58 4.86
C VAL A 115 -0.60 -0.94 3.39
N SER A 116 -1.86 -1.13 2.97
CA SER A 116 -2.17 -1.40 1.56
C SER A 116 -1.90 -0.17 0.68
N LEU A 117 -2.25 1.04 1.15
CA LEU A 117 -1.91 2.30 0.48
C LEU A 117 -0.40 2.53 0.44
N TYR A 118 0.30 2.27 1.54
CA TYR A 118 1.77 2.32 1.60
C TYR A 118 2.43 1.36 0.59
N ALA A 119 1.91 0.14 0.48
CA ALA A 119 2.40 -0.81 -0.51
C ALA A 119 2.19 -0.31 -1.95
N GLN A 120 1.01 0.25 -2.27
CA GLN A 120 0.73 0.86 -3.56
C GLN A 120 1.67 2.03 -3.85
N PHE A 121 1.89 2.90 -2.86
CA PHE A 121 2.86 4.01 -2.96
C PHE A 121 4.25 3.51 -3.36
N LEU A 122 4.79 2.52 -2.66
CA LEU A 122 6.14 2.01 -2.92
C LEU A 122 6.24 1.22 -4.23
N ILE A 123 5.21 0.48 -4.60
CA ILE A 123 5.19 -0.29 -5.85
C ILE A 123 5.18 0.67 -7.03
N ASP A 124 4.30 1.67 -7.02
CA ASP A 124 4.19 2.64 -8.10
C ASP A 124 5.45 3.52 -8.19
N LEU A 125 5.99 3.96 -7.06
CA LEU A 125 7.23 4.74 -7.00
C LEU A 125 8.43 4.01 -7.64
N ARG A 126 8.48 2.69 -7.53
CA ARG A 126 9.60 1.87 -8.04
C ARG A 126 9.37 1.31 -9.43
N HIS A 127 8.13 0.98 -9.76
CA HIS A 127 7.80 0.14 -10.93
C HIS A 127 6.78 0.79 -11.86
N LEU A 128 6.22 1.95 -11.51
CA LEU A 128 5.17 2.64 -12.27
C LEU A 128 4.00 1.69 -12.60
N ALA A 129 3.65 0.86 -11.64
CA ALA A 129 2.60 -0.14 -11.73
C ALA A 129 1.88 -0.28 -10.39
N LEU A 130 0.65 -0.76 -10.40
CA LEU A 130 -0.18 -0.90 -9.22
C LEU A 130 -0.62 -2.36 -9.03
N SER A 131 -0.73 -2.78 -7.78
CA SER A 131 -1.15 -4.13 -7.42
C SER A 131 -2.67 -4.21 -7.30
N LEU A 132 -3.31 -5.05 -8.12
CA LEU A 132 -4.74 -5.34 -8.03
C LEU A 132 -5.11 -5.96 -6.67
N PHE A 133 -4.21 -6.72 -6.07
CA PHE A 133 -4.40 -7.33 -4.76
C PHE A 133 -4.60 -6.27 -3.66
N PHE A 134 -3.73 -5.25 -3.61
CA PHE A 134 -3.86 -4.19 -2.60
C PHE A 134 -5.00 -3.23 -2.92
N SER A 135 -5.26 -2.89 -4.19
CA SER A 135 -6.43 -2.08 -4.55
C SER A 135 -7.74 -2.77 -4.17
N GLY A 136 -7.91 -4.04 -4.52
CA GLY A 136 -9.10 -4.82 -4.15
C GLY A 136 -9.29 -4.92 -2.63
N LYS A 137 -8.18 -5.08 -1.90
CA LYS A 137 -8.19 -5.10 -0.43
C LYS A 137 -8.65 -3.75 0.16
N ILE A 138 -8.15 -2.62 -0.35
CA ILE A 138 -8.59 -1.28 0.09
C ILE A 138 -10.09 -1.09 -0.17
N LEU A 139 -10.57 -1.52 -1.35
CA LEU A 139 -11.99 -1.43 -1.73
C LEU A 139 -12.87 -2.20 -0.74
N ILE A 140 -12.55 -3.47 -0.48
CA ILE A 140 -13.32 -4.31 0.43
C ILE A 140 -13.29 -3.75 1.85
N LEU A 141 -12.10 -3.38 2.34
CA LEU A 141 -11.95 -2.81 3.68
C LEU A 141 -12.66 -1.46 3.82
N GLY A 142 -12.63 -0.61 2.79
CA GLY A 142 -13.37 0.66 2.76
C GLY A 142 -14.88 0.46 2.89
N LEU A 143 -15.42 -0.50 2.13
CA LEU A 143 -16.85 -0.86 2.24
C LEU A 143 -17.21 -1.42 3.61
N ILE A 144 -16.36 -2.24 4.23
CA ILE A 144 -16.58 -2.78 5.59
C ILE A 144 -16.53 -1.65 6.62
N LEU A 145 -15.50 -0.79 6.58
CA LEU A 145 -15.34 0.32 7.52
C LEU A 145 -16.51 1.30 7.47
N ASN A 146 -17.04 1.57 6.28
CA ASN A 146 -18.14 2.50 6.12
C ASN A 146 -19.51 1.84 6.31
N GLY A 147 -19.70 0.62 5.83
CA GLY A 147 -20.98 -0.09 5.91
C GLY A 147 -21.29 -0.61 7.31
N TYR A 148 -20.27 -1.03 8.07
CA TYR A 148 -20.47 -1.60 9.40
C TYR A 148 -20.18 -0.60 10.54
N PHE A 149 -19.13 0.21 10.39
CA PHE A 149 -18.71 1.15 11.43
C PHE A 149 -19.10 2.61 11.14
N GLY A 150 -19.46 2.95 9.88
CA GLY A 150 -19.75 4.34 9.50
C GLY A 150 -18.56 5.27 9.65
N LEU A 151 -17.32 4.73 9.55
CA LEU A 151 -16.12 5.42 10.02
C LEU A 151 -15.78 6.66 9.20
N PHE A 152 -15.75 6.57 7.88
CA PHE A 152 -15.39 7.72 7.04
C PHE A 152 -16.60 8.35 6.36
N THR A 153 -17.59 7.56 5.94
CA THR A 153 -18.79 8.02 5.23
C THR A 153 -19.89 6.98 5.35
N ASP A 154 -21.10 7.30 4.89
CA ASP A 154 -22.17 6.34 4.75
C ASP A 154 -21.95 5.37 3.59
N ILE A 155 -22.59 4.21 3.65
CA ILE A 155 -22.41 3.15 2.65
C ILE A 155 -22.82 3.58 1.22
N ALA A 156 -23.84 4.42 1.10
CA ALA A 156 -24.27 4.91 -0.21
C ALA A 156 -23.20 5.81 -0.85
N SER A 157 -22.62 6.74 -0.08
CA SER A 157 -21.51 7.59 -0.52
C SER A 157 -20.25 6.75 -0.82
N SER A 158 -20.02 5.67 -0.08
CA SER A 158 -18.92 4.74 -0.32
C SER A 158 -19.07 4.02 -1.67
N LEU A 159 -20.26 3.48 -1.97
CA LEU A 159 -20.56 2.81 -3.24
C LEU A 159 -20.52 3.79 -4.42
N MET A 160 -21.13 4.98 -4.27
CA MET A 160 -21.04 6.04 -5.27
C MET A 160 -19.59 6.48 -5.50
N GLY A 161 -18.80 6.55 -4.44
CA GLY A 161 -17.36 6.88 -4.50
C GLY A 161 -16.57 5.84 -5.28
N ALA A 162 -16.83 4.56 -5.05
CA ALA A 162 -16.20 3.47 -5.80
C ALA A 162 -16.51 3.57 -7.30
N PHE A 163 -17.78 3.75 -7.63
CA PHE A 163 -18.21 3.89 -9.03
C PHE A 163 -17.64 5.16 -9.68
N ALA A 164 -17.80 6.32 -9.03
CA ALA A 164 -17.33 7.61 -9.55
C ALA A 164 -15.79 7.63 -9.71
N GLY A 165 -15.06 7.06 -8.76
CA GLY A 165 -13.61 6.96 -8.83
C GLY A 165 -13.13 6.18 -10.05
N TYR A 166 -13.74 5.02 -10.34
CA TYR A 166 -13.43 4.26 -11.55
C TYR A 166 -13.87 5.01 -12.81
N ALA A 167 -15.14 5.42 -12.86
CA ALA A 167 -15.75 6.00 -14.07
C ALA A 167 -15.07 7.30 -14.49
N SER A 168 -14.66 8.17 -13.55
CA SER A 168 -14.04 9.45 -13.86
C SER A 168 -12.72 9.29 -14.65
N LEU A 169 -11.78 8.50 -14.14
CA LEU A 169 -10.51 8.28 -14.82
C LEU A 169 -10.67 7.45 -16.08
N TYR A 170 -11.56 6.46 -16.08
CA TYR A 170 -11.84 5.67 -17.28
C TYR A 170 -12.40 6.53 -18.43
N LEU A 171 -13.36 7.42 -18.14
CA LEU A 171 -13.94 8.30 -19.14
C LEU A 171 -12.90 9.31 -19.67
N ILE A 172 -12.11 9.91 -18.80
CA ILE A 172 -11.02 10.82 -19.18
C ILE A 172 -10.02 10.09 -20.09
N ASN A 173 -9.58 8.88 -19.71
CA ASN A 173 -8.66 8.10 -20.51
C ASN A 173 -9.25 7.69 -21.86
N LYS A 174 -10.55 7.33 -21.89
CA LYS A 174 -11.24 6.98 -23.14
C LYS A 174 -11.37 8.17 -24.10
N ILE A 175 -11.71 9.35 -23.60
CA ILE A 175 -11.74 10.60 -24.39
C ILE A 175 -10.33 10.91 -24.92
N TYR A 176 -9.31 10.82 -24.07
CA TYR A 176 -7.91 11.02 -24.48
C TYR A 176 -7.49 10.03 -25.57
N PHE A 177 -7.85 8.75 -25.43
CA PHE A 177 -7.57 7.72 -26.42
C PHE A 177 -8.25 8.00 -27.78
N LEU A 178 -9.49 8.49 -27.78
CA LEU A 178 -10.18 8.86 -29.01
C LEU A 178 -9.46 9.99 -29.78
N ILE A 179 -8.89 10.95 -29.05
CA ILE A 179 -8.19 12.12 -29.62
C ILE A 179 -6.75 11.78 -30.01
N ARG A 180 -6.01 11.09 -29.13
CA ARG A 180 -4.55 10.87 -29.28
C ARG A 180 -4.17 9.47 -29.76
N LYS A 181 -5.12 8.53 -29.85
CA LYS A 181 -4.92 7.11 -30.22
C LYS A 181 -3.88 6.37 -29.35
N ARG A 182 -3.67 6.85 -28.13
CA ARG A 182 -2.80 6.22 -27.13
C ARG A 182 -3.42 6.39 -25.74
N GLU A 183 -3.15 5.46 -24.84
CA GLU A 183 -3.58 5.56 -23.45
C GLU A 183 -2.75 6.61 -22.71
N GLY A 184 -3.42 7.41 -21.88
CA GLY A 184 -2.80 8.46 -21.06
C GLY A 184 -2.64 8.07 -19.60
N ILE A 185 -3.53 7.22 -19.08
CA ILE A 185 -3.61 6.83 -17.67
C ILE A 185 -3.61 5.32 -17.58
N GLY A 186 -2.87 4.75 -16.63
CA GLY A 186 -2.82 3.31 -16.40
C GLY A 186 -4.13 2.74 -15.84
N GLY A 187 -4.53 1.55 -16.29
CA GLY A 187 -5.75 0.89 -15.78
C GLY A 187 -5.74 0.63 -14.27
N GLY A 188 -4.56 0.50 -13.67
CA GLY A 188 -4.39 0.35 -12.22
C GLY A 188 -4.85 1.57 -11.43
N ASP A 189 -4.65 2.79 -11.99
CA ASP A 189 -5.05 4.04 -11.35
C ASP A 189 -6.57 4.14 -11.21
N PHE A 190 -7.34 3.60 -12.19
CA PHE A 190 -8.82 3.59 -12.11
C PHE A 190 -9.29 2.74 -10.93
N ILE A 191 -8.68 1.56 -10.76
CA ILE A 191 -9.04 0.63 -9.69
C ILE A 191 -8.60 1.19 -8.33
N LEU A 192 -7.42 1.83 -8.26
CA LEU A 192 -6.96 2.45 -7.03
C LEU A 192 -7.86 3.64 -6.64
N LEU A 193 -8.23 4.52 -7.57
CA LEU A 193 -9.13 5.64 -7.26
C LEU A 193 -10.54 5.15 -6.90
N SER A 194 -11.02 4.08 -7.53
CA SER A 194 -12.26 3.39 -7.12
C SER A 194 -12.17 2.92 -5.66
N SER A 195 -11.06 2.29 -5.28
CA SER A 195 -10.85 1.80 -3.92
C SER A 195 -10.76 2.93 -2.89
N ILE A 196 -10.12 4.04 -3.25
CA ILE A 196 -10.06 5.26 -2.44
C ILE A 196 -11.45 5.90 -2.31
N GLY A 197 -12.23 5.90 -3.38
CA GLY A 197 -13.62 6.36 -3.36
C GLY A 197 -14.51 5.52 -2.45
N ALA A 198 -14.32 4.20 -2.45
CA ALA A 198 -14.99 3.31 -1.50
C ALA A 198 -14.61 3.62 -0.04
N LEU A 199 -13.38 4.03 0.21
CA LEU A 199 -12.88 4.37 1.54
C LEU A 199 -13.38 5.74 2.02
N LEU A 200 -13.23 6.78 1.20
CA LEU A 200 -13.42 8.18 1.61
C LEU A 200 -14.76 8.79 1.21
N GLY A 201 -15.51 8.12 0.33
CA GLY A 201 -16.74 8.64 -0.27
C GLY A 201 -16.49 9.49 -1.52
N TYR A 202 -17.55 9.74 -2.30
CA TYR A 202 -17.45 10.49 -3.56
C TYR A 202 -17.13 11.97 -3.38
N GLN A 203 -17.50 12.57 -2.23
CA GLN A 203 -17.33 13.99 -1.95
C GLN A 203 -15.86 14.42 -1.92
N LEU A 204 -14.98 13.52 -1.49
CA LEU A 204 -13.55 13.81 -1.32
C LEU A 204 -12.70 13.47 -2.55
N LEU A 205 -13.26 12.80 -3.56
CA LEU A 205 -12.51 12.35 -4.74
C LEU A 205 -11.81 13.49 -5.49
N SER A 206 -12.47 14.65 -5.63
CA SER A 206 -11.88 15.80 -6.32
C SER A 206 -10.63 16.31 -5.59
N ILE A 207 -10.70 16.39 -4.27
CA ILE A 207 -9.59 16.82 -3.41
C ILE A 207 -8.47 15.77 -3.45
N VAL A 208 -8.82 14.48 -3.39
CA VAL A 208 -7.85 13.38 -3.53
C VAL A 208 -7.07 13.50 -4.84
N VAL A 209 -7.76 13.66 -5.97
CA VAL A 209 -7.13 13.76 -7.30
C VAL A 209 -6.28 15.02 -7.41
N LEU A 210 -6.73 16.15 -6.87
CA LEU A 210 -5.96 17.41 -6.87
C LEU A 210 -4.65 17.23 -6.10
N ILE A 211 -4.71 16.76 -4.86
CA ILE A 211 -3.52 16.55 -4.01
C ILE A 211 -2.62 15.47 -4.63
N ALA A 212 -3.20 14.40 -5.17
CA ALA A 212 -2.46 13.34 -5.84
C ALA A 212 -1.67 13.87 -7.03
N SER A 213 -2.27 14.73 -7.84
CA SER A 213 -1.61 15.33 -9.00
C SER A 213 -0.43 16.21 -8.59
N LEU A 214 -0.58 17.02 -7.53
CA LEU A 214 0.50 17.86 -7.01
C LEU A 214 1.66 17.01 -6.45
N ILE A 215 1.34 15.97 -5.67
CA ILE A 215 2.34 15.04 -5.13
C ILE A 215 3.07 14.30 -6.27
N ALA A 216 2.32 13.79 -7.24
CA ALA A 216 2.90 13.06 -8.36
C ALA A 216 3.83 13.94 -9.21
N LEU A 217 3.47 15.21 -9.44
CA LEU A 217 4.33 16.19 -10.10
C LEU A 217 5.59 16.49 -9.27
N LEU A 218 5.45 16.64 -7.96
CA LEU A 218 6.60 16.87 -7.08
C LEU A 218 7.57 15.68 -7.13
N ILE A 219 7.06 14.45 -7.02
CA ILE A 219 7.87 13.23 -7.12
C ILE A 219 8.56 13.15 -8.49
N TYR A 220 7.84 13.47 -9.57
CA TYR A 220 8.39 13.48 -10.92
C TYR A 220 9.53 14.48 -11.06
N PHE A 221 9.39 15.72 -10.57
CA PHE A 221 10.44 16.72 -10.65
C PHE A 221 11.67 16.39 -9.81
N LEU A 222 11.48 15.79 -8.61
CA LEU A 222 12.58 15.36 -7.75
C LEU A 222 13.32 14.13 -8.30
N GLY A 223 12.61 13.24 -8.99
CA GLY A 223 13.14 12.02 -9.58
C GLY A 223 13.27 12.05 -11.11
N ARG A 224 13.42 13.22 -11.73
CA ARG A 224 13.35 13.42 -13.18
C ARG A 224 14.28 12.51 -13.99
N GLU A 225 15.43 12.19 -13.46
CA GLU A 225 16.39 11.27 -14.10
C GLU A 225 15.88 9.82 -14.13
N HIS A 226 15.04 9.45 -13.17
CA HIS A 226 14.47 8.10 -13.06
C HIS A 226 13.16 7.95 -13.85
N TYR A 227 12.38 9.03 -13.99
CA TYR A 227 11.06 9.05 -14.63
C TYR A 227 11.11 9.75 -16.00
N THR A 228 11.53 9.05 -17.05
CA THR A 228 11.76 9.70 -18.37
C THR A 228 10.48 10.14 -19.09
N ASN A 229 9.37 9.38 -18.99
CA ASN A 229 8.13 9.67 -19.74
C ASN A 229 6.84 9.33 -18.99
N LYS A 230 6.89 8.90 -17.74
CA LYS A 230 5.72 8.51 -16.95
C LYS A 230 5.77 9.18 -15.58
N VAL A 231 4.61 9.62 -15.10
CA VAL A 231 4.46 10.23 -13.78
C VAL A 231 3.93 9.17 -12.81
N PRO A 232 4.49 9.00 -11.61
CA PRO A 232 4.00 8.04 -10.62
C PRO A 232 2.69 8.54 -9.97
N PHE A 233 1.60 8.51 -10.75
CA PHE A 233 0.31 9.04 -10.32
C PHE A 233 -0.32 8.19 -9.22
N GLY A 234 -0.15 6.87 -9.28
CA GLY A 234 -0.60 5.96 -8.24
C GLY A 234 0.04 6.23 -6.87
N SER A 235 1.32 6.63 -6.86
CA SER A 235 2.00 7.08 -5.62
C SER A 235 1.35 8.33 -5.05
N GLY A 236 0.99 9.29 -5.91
CA GLY A 236 0.25 10.48 -5.51
C GLY A 236 -1.12 10.14 -4.92
N LEU A 237 -1.88 9.26 -5.58
CA LEU A 237 -3.19 8.79 -5.11
C LEU A 237 -3.10 8.11 -3.74
N ALA A 238 -2.15 7.21 -3.56
CA ALA A 238 -1.98 6.48 -2.30
C ALA A 238 -1.62 7.43 -1.14
N LEU A 239 -0.67 8.34 -1.36
CA LEU A 239 -0.24 9.28 -0.33
C LEU A 239 -1.32 10.31 0.01
N SER A 240 -2.03 10.84 -0.99
CA SER A 240 -3.17 11.75 -0.76
C SER A 240 -4.29 11.10 0.04
N ALA A 241 -4.59 9.82 -0.25
CA ALA A 241 -5.59 9.06 0.50
C ALA A 241 -5.19 8.86 1.96
N ILE A 242 -3.92 8.55 2.25
CA ILE A 242 -3.40 8.45 3.63
C ILE A 242 -3.55 9.77 4.37
N LEU A 243 -3.16 10.89 3.74
CA LEU A 243 -3.24 12.22 4.35
C LEU A 243 -4.69 12.61 4.68
N ILE A 244 -5.60 12.43 3.72
CA ILE A 244 -7.01 12.79 3.91
C ILE A 244 -7.66 11.87 4.96
N ALA A 245 -7.37 10.57 4.94
CA ALA A 245 -7.86 9.66 5.95
C ALA A 245 -7.36 10.04 7.37
N ALA A 246 -6.09 10.39 7.50
CA ALA A 246 -5.52 10.82 8.78
C ALA A 246 -6.15 12.12 9.29
N ILE A 247 -6.34 13.12 8.42
CA ILE A 247 -7.03 14.38 8.78
C ILE A 247 -8.46 14.08 9.22
N LYS A 248 -9.18 13.23 8.49
CA LYS A 248 -10.57 12.90 8.82
C LYS A 248 -10.67 12.20 10.17
N LEU A 249 -9.78 11.26 10.47
CA LEU A 249 -9.70 10.61 11.77
C LEU A 249 -9.35 11.61 12.89
N SER A 250 -8.42 12.54 12.68
CA SER A 250 -8.04 13.54 13.70
C SER A 250 -9.13 14.58 14.00
N VAL A 251 -10.08 14.78 13.09
CA VAL A 251 -11.23 15.69 13.30
C VAL A 251 -12.40 14.97 13.99
N MET A 252 -12.47 13.65 13.88
CA MET A 252 -13.55 12.85 14.49
C MET A 252 -13.30 12.52 15.95
N TYR A 253 -12.05 12.51 16.38
CA TYR A 253 -11.59 12.15 17.74
C TYR A 253 -10.68 13.23 18.33
#